data_9094e65da8e3a7ec8acd911ae0c98f7c
#
_entry.id   9094e65da8e3a7ec8acd911ae0c98f7c
#
_cell.length_a   1.000
_cell.length_b   1.000
_cell.length_c   1.000
_cell.angle_alpha   90.00
_cell.angle_beta   90.00
_cell.angle_gamma   90.00
#
_symmetry.space_group_name_H-M   'P 1'
#
loop_
_entity.id
_entity.type
_entity.pdbx_description
1 polymer ?
#
loop_
_entity_poly.entity_id
_entity_poly.type
_entity_poly.pdbx_seq_one_letter_code
_entity_poly.pdbx_strand_id
1 'polypeptide(L)'
;MSAKTVRQGFTLVELLVVIAIIATLIGLLLPAVQSAREAARRTQCKNKLKQVGLAILNCENSSKIFPTGGIEPWPNLEWYTSGSKPLGPGKQGLSWAFQILPFLEEQAVANLTTTAQIAGSPIALYFCPSRRAPTSRSSGGQQYWMMDYASVQPGPSRGQANLYDLYTRSVSPTPSELA
;
A
#
# COMPACT_ATOMS: atom_id res chain seq x y z
N MET A 1 11.30 10.92 72.33
CA MET A 1 11.39 9.48 72.05
C MET A 1 11.43 9.30 70.53
N SER A 2 12.60 9.01 69.96
CA SER A 2 12.75 8.80 68.48
C SER A 2 12.55 7.32 68.16
N ALA A 3 11.50 6.99 67.42
CA ALA A 3 11.25 5.64 66.98
C ALA A 3 12.28 5.23 65.92
N LYS A 4 13.12 4.25 66.25
CA LYS A 4 14.09 3.62 65.32
C LYS A 4 13.31 2.77 64.32
N THR A 5 13.18 3.25 63.08
CA THR A 5 12.62 2.46 61.99
C THR A 5 13.59 1.34 61.66
N VAL A 6 13.19 0.10 61.94
CA VAL A 6 13.98 -1.11 61.54
C VAL A 6 13.83 -1.29 60.05
N ARG A 7 14.89 -1.05 59.30
CA ARG A 7 14.95 -1.37 57.85
C ARG A 7 15.06 -2.89 57.73
N GLN A 8 14.04 -3.54 57.22
CA GLN A 8 14.10 -4.96 56.87
C GLN A 8 14.99 -5.09 55.63
N GLY A 9 16.07 -5.87 55.75
CA GLY A 9 16.96 -6.21 54.64
C GLY A 9 16.31 -7.29 53.77
N PHE A 10 16.37 -7.12 52.47
CA PHE A 10 15.89 -8.09 51.47
C PHE A 10 16.91 -9.25 51.37
N THR A 11 16.45 -10.48 51.42
CA THR A 11 17.33 -11.65 51.30
C THR A 11 17.67 -11.97 49.84
N LEU A 12 18.84 -12.53 49.58
CA LEU A 12 19.27 -12.90 48.23
C LEU A 12 18.31 -13.94 47.60
N VAL A 13 17.74 -14.82 48.40
CA VAL A 13 16.79 -15.85 47.95
C VAL A 13 15.48 -15.21 47.49
N GLU A 14 14.94 -14.21 48.22
CA GLU A 14 13.73 -13.51 47.81
C GLU A 14 13.92 -12.80 46.48
N LEU A 15 15.07 -12.16 46.26
CA LEU A 15 15.38 -11.55 44.98
C LEU A 15 15.48 -12.58 43.85
N LEU A 16 16.16 -13.71 44.09
CA LEU A 16 16.36 -14.74 43.09
C LEU A 16 15.05 -15.39 42.66
N VAL A 17 14.13 -15.66 43.59
CA VAL A 17 12.80 -16.22 43.27
C VAL A 17 11.97 -15.23 42.42
N VAL A 18 11.99 -13.94 42.76
CA VAL A 18 11.25 -12.92 41.99
C VAL A 18 11.74 -12.82 40.55
N ILE A 19 13.07 -12.75 40.34
CA ILE A 19 13.62 -12.69 38.98
C ILE A 19 13.37 -13.99 38.20
N ALA A 20 13.36 -15.16 38.84
CA ALA A 20 13.03 -16.40 38.18
C ALA A 20 11.57 -16.45 37.70
N ILE A 21 10.62 -15.96 38.53
CA ILE A 21 9.22 -15.87 38.13
C ILE A 21 9.04 -14.87 36.98
N ILE A 22 9.65 -13.69 37.06
CA ILE A 22 9.60 -12.70 36.00
C ILE A 22 10.18 -13.27 34.69
N ALA A 23 11.32 -13.92 34.74
CA ALA A 23 11.97 -14.50 33.58
C ALA A 23 11.09 -15.57 32.90
N THR A 24 10.45 -16.43 33.67
CA THR A 24 9.52 -17.43 33.13
C THR A 24 8.28 -16.79 32.49
N LEU A 25 7.70 -15.78 33.12
CA LEU A 25 6.54 -15.08 32.56
C LEU A 25 6.90 -14.36 31.24
N ILE A 26 8.02 -13.63 31.20
CA ILE A 26 8.50 -12.95 29.99
C ILE A 26 8.81 -13.98 28.89
N GLY A 27 9.47 -15.10 29.25
CA GLY A 27 9.80 -16.18 28.31
C GLY A 27 8.59 -16.79 27.60
N LEU A 28 7.43 -16.85 28.29
CA LEU A 28 6.19 -17.35 27.72
C LEU A 28 5.41 -16.25 26.96
N LEU A 29 5.45 -14.98 27.44
CA LEU A 29 4.69 -13.89 26.85
C LEU A 29 5.32 -13.36 25.55
N LEU A 30 6.65 -13.32 25.43
CA LEU A 30 7.33 -12.74 24.29
C LEU A 30 6.94 -13.36 22.94
N PRO A 31 6.99 -14.71 22.77
CA PRO A 31 6.57 -15.35 21.51
C PRO A 31 5.07 -15.18 21.24
N ALA A 32 4.24 -15.20 22.28
CA ALA A 32 2.80 -15.00 22.14
C ALA A 32 2.45 -13.60 21.65
N VAL A 33 3.10 -12.56 22.20
CA VAL A 33 2.90 -11.17 21.76
C VAL A 33 3.36 -10.97 20.32
N GLN A 34 4.49 -11.55 19.91
CA GLN A 34 4.98 -11.45 18.53
C GLN A 34 4.02 -12.11 17.54
N SER A 35 3.50 -13.30 17.88
CA SER A 35 2.50 -13.99 17.06
C SER A 35 1.20 -13.19 16.93
N ALA A 36 0.71 -12.63 18.04
CA ALA A 36 -0.49 -11.78 18.03
C ALA A 36 -0.30 -10.51 17.19
N ARG A 37 0.85 -9.86 17.29
CA ARG A 37 1.17 -8.68 16.46
C ARG A 37 1.21 -9.03 14.97
N GLU A 38 1.79 -10.16 14.60
CA GLU A 38 1.82 -10.57 13.18
C GLU A 38 0.42 -10.95 12.68
N ALA A 39 -0.39 -11.63 13.47
CA ALA A 39 -1.79 -11.90 13.14
C ALA A 39 -2.60 -10.61 12.92
N ALA A 40 -2.38 -9.60 13.77
CA ALA A 40 -3.00 -8.29 13.61
C ALA A 40 -2.56 -7.60 12.32
N ARG A 41 -1.27 -7.59 11.98
CA ARG A 41 -0.76 -7.04 10.71
C ARG A 41 -1.37 -7.73 9.50
N ARG A 42 -1.46 -9.06 9.51
CA ARG A 42 -2.11 -9.84 8.43
C ARG A 42 -3.58 -9.49 8.27
N THR A 43 -4.29 -9.29 9.37
CA THR A 43 -5.70 -8.86 9.37
C THR A 43 -5.84 -7.46 8.77
N GLN A 44 -4.94 -6.54 9.09
CA GLN A 44 -4.90 -5.21 8.47
C GLN A 44 -4.68 -5.29 6.97
N CYS A 45 -3.75 -6.15 6.47
CA CYS A 45 -3.55 -6.33 5.03
C CYS A 45 -4.81 -6.87 4.34
N LYS A 46 -5.50 -7.84 4.94
CA LYS A 46 -6.76 -8.37 4.40
C LYS A 46 -7.85 -7.29 4.33
N ASN A 47 -7.96 -6.46 5.36
CA ASN A 47 -8.93 -5.36 5.38
C ASN A 47 -8.62 -4.30 4.31
N LYS A 48 -7.34 -3.96 4.12
CA LYS A 48 -6.92 -3.04 3.04
C LYS A 48 -7.27 -3.60 1.66
N LEU A 49 -7.00 -4.89 1.41
CA LEU A 49 -7.39 -5.54 0.16
C LEU A 49 -8.91 -5.54 -0.05
N LYS A 50 -9.68 -5.74 1.03
CA LYS A 50 -11.15 -5.64 0.96
C LYS A 50 -11.61 -4.24 0.57
N GLN A 51 -11.00 -3.19 1.13
CA GLN A 51 -11.29 -1.81 0.77
C GLN A 51 -10.95 -1.52 -0.69
N VAL A 52 -9.79 -2.00 -1.19
CA VAL A 52 -9.42 -1.91 -2.61
C VAL A 52 -10.47 -2.60 -3.49
N GLY A 53 -10.90 -3.82 -3.13
CA GLY A 53 -11.94 -4.55 -3.87
C GLY A 53 -13.26 -3.80 -3.91
N LEU A 54 -13.70 -3.21 -2.81
CA LEU A 54 -14.92 -2.38 -2.76
C LEU A 54 -14.78 -1.12 -3.61
N ALA A 55 -13.62 -0.48 -3.62
CA ALA A 55 -13.36 0.70 -4.45
C ALA A 55 -13.39 0.36 -5.95
N ILE A 56 -12.88 -0.81 -6.34
CA ILE A 56 -12.97 -1.31 -7.73
C ILE A 56 -14.43 -1.50 -8.14
N LEU A 57 -15.25 -2.14 -7.28
CA LEU A 57 -16.67 -2.32 -7.55
C LEU A 57 -17.44 -0.99 -7.59
N ASN A 58 -17.12 -0.05 -6.72
CA ASN A 58 -17.71 1.28 -6.75
C ASN A 58 -17.33 2.06 -8.01
N CYS A 59 -16.09 1.92 -8.47
CA CYS A 59 -15.64 2.49 -9.74
C CYS A 59 -16.43 1.90 -10.92
N GLU A 60 -16.59 0.58 -10.98
CA GLU A 60 -17.38 -0.10 -11.99
C GLU A 60 -18.85 0.35 -11.95
N ASN A 61 -19.46 0.39 -10.78
CA ASN A 61 -20.84 0.84 -10.63
C ASN A 61 -21.07 2.27 -11.13
N SER A 62 -20.08 3.15 -10.92
CA SER A 62 -20.14 4.56 -11.33
C SER A 62 -19.85 4.75 -12.82
N SER A 63 -18.82 4.10 -13.35
CA SER A 63 -18.34 4.29 -14.71
C SER A 63 -18.86 3.25 -15.70
N LYS A 64 -19.48 2.16 -15.20
CA LYS A 64 -19.94 0.97 -15.95
C LYS A 64 -18.82 0.21 -16.67
N ILE A 65 -17.57 0.46 -16.26
CA ILE A 65 -16.39 -0.24 -16.73
C ILE A 65 -15.44 -0.52 -15.55
N PHE A 66 -14.74 -1.64 -15.58
CA PHE A 66 -13.71 -1.92 -14.61
C PHE A 66 -12.48 -1.03 -14.82
N PRO A 67 -11.80 -0.64 -13.73
CA PRO A 67 -10.52 0.05 -13.86
C PRO A 67 -9.51 -0.80 -14.62
N THR A 68 -8.76 -0.18 -15.53
CA THR A 68 -7.82 -0.86 -16.41
C THR A 68 -6.46 -1.08 -15.74
N GLY A 69 -5.65 -1.96 -16.29
CA GLY A 69 -4.25 -2.16 -15.85
C GLY A 69 -3.31 -0.99 -16.17
N GLY A 70 -3.79 -0.01 -16.93
CA GLY A 70 -3.00 1.05 -17.54
C GLY A 70 -2.67 0.74 -19.00
N ILE A 71 -2.29 1.75 -19.78
CA ILE A 71 -1.97 1.61 -21.20
C ILE A 71 -0.47 1.43 -21.39
N GLU A 72 0.35 2.03 -20.53
CA GLU A 72 1.80 2.05 -20.63
C GLU A 72 2.48 1.68 -19.32
N PRO A 73 3.70 1.12 -19.38
CA PRO A 73 4.49 0.81 -18.16
C PRO A 73 4.86 2.06 -17.35
N TRP A 74 5.01 3.22 -18.03
CA TRP A 74 5.44 4.50 -17.45
C TRP A 74 4.55 5.64 -17.96
N PRO A 75 3.24 5.63 -17.68
CA PRO A 75 2.32 6.63 -18.21
C PRO A 75 2.58 7.99 -17.56
N ASN A 76 2.55 9.04 -18.37
CA ASN A 76 2.52 10.40 -17.89
C ASN A 76 1.06 10.84 -17.68
N LEU A 77 0.71 11.24 -16.48
CA LEU A 77 -0.64 11.69 -16.17
C LEU A 77 -1.06 12.90 -17.03
N GLU A 78 -0.09 13.74 -17.36
CA GLU A 78 -0.27 14.95 -18.17
C GLU A 78 -0.94 14.65 -19.53
N TRP A 79 -0.76 13.45 -20.07
CA TRP A 79 -1.40 13.01 -21.32
C TRP A 79 -2.88 12.61 -21.13
N TYR A 80 -3.27 12.32 -19.90
CA TYR A 80 -4.60 11.83 -19.55
C TYR A 80 -5.36 12.81 -18.66
N THR A 81 -5.16 14.11 -18.92
CA THR A 81 -5.87 15.21 -18.26
C THR A 81 -6.63 16.03 -19.28
N SER A 82 -7.80 16.54 -18.88
CA SER A 82 -8.56 17.53 -19.64
C SER A 82 -8.68 18.81 -18.82
N GLY A 83 -7.98 19.86 -19.24
CA GLY A 83 -7.85 21.08 -18.46
C GLY A 83 -7.12 20.84 -17.15
N SER A 84 -7.78 21.05 -16.02
CA SER A 84 -7.22 20.87 -14.67
C SER A 84 -7.68 19.59 -13.97
N LYS A 85 -8.21 18.61 -14.71
CA LYS A 85 -8.73 17.35 -14.12
C LYS A 85 -8.25 16.14 -14.89
N PRO A 86 -7.84 15.06 -14.19
CA PRO A 86 -7.56 13.78 -14.82
C PRO A 86 -8.82 13.22 -15.52
N LEU A 87 -8.59 12.50 -16.61
CA LEU A 87 -9.66 11.78 -17.31
C LEU A 87 -10.17 10.62 -16.45
N GLY A 88 -11.45 10.28 -16.62
CA GLY A 88 -12.07 9.18 -15.90
C GLY A 88 -11.66 7.79 -16.44
N PRO A 89 -12.10 6.70 -15.76
CA PRO A 89 -11.91 5.34 -16.21
C PRO A 89 -12.35 5.16 -17.68
N GLY A 90 -11.61 4.38 -18.44
CA GLY A 90 -11.86 4.16 -19.88
C GLY A 90 -11.11 5.13 -20.81
N LYS A 91 -10.78 6.33 -20.36
CA LYS A 91 -9.91 7.29 -21.06
C LYS A 91 -8.61 7.55 -20.29
N GLN A 92 -8.41 6.87 -19.16
CA GLN A 92 -7.27 7.03 -18.27
C GLN A 92 -6.18 6.01 -18.60
N GLY A 93 -4.96 6.48 -18.85
CA GLY A 93 -3.81 5.63 -19.13
C GLY A 93 -3.09 5.11 -17.89
N LEU A 94 -3.33 5.71 -16.71
CA LEU A 94 -2.79 5.22 -15.46
C LEU A 94 -3.54 3.96 -15.01
N SER A 95 -2.84 3.13 -14.21
CA SER A 95 -3.38 1.85 -13.75
C SER A 95 -4.60 1.99 -12.83
N TRP A 96 -5.25 0.86 -12.56
CA TRP A 96 -6.36 0.73 -11.63
C TRP A 96 -6.12 1.45 -10.30
N ALA A 97 -4.89 1.44 -9.80
CA ALA A 97 -4.54 2.06 -8.54
C ALA A 97 -4.79 3.57 -8.50
N PHE A 98 -4.62 4.27 -9.64
CA PHE A 98 -4.97 5.67 -9.75
C PHE A 98 -6.48 5.86 -9.97
N GLN A 99 -7.08 5.03 -10.82
CA GLN A 99 -8.49 5.15 -11.20
C GLN A 99 -9.47 4.96 -10.03
N ILE A 100 -9.08 4.20 -8.99
CA ILE A 100 -9.93 3.96 -7.81
C ILE A 100 -9.72 4.97 -6.68
N LEU A 101 -8.77 5.89 -6.76
CA LEU A 101 -8.48 6.87 -5.70
C LEU A 101 -9.71 7.66 -5.24
N PRO A 102 -10.62 8.11 -6.13
CA PRO A 102 -11.84 8.80 -5.69
C PRO A 102 -12.74 7.98 -4.78
N PHE A 103 -12.68 6.65 -4.90
CA PHE A 103 -13.48 5.69 -4.13
C PHE A 103 -12.76 5.17 -2.87
N LEU A 104 -11.54 5.67 -2.61
CA LEU A 104 -10.72 5.38 -1.43
C LEU A 104 -10.58 6.58 -0.49
N GLU A 105 -11.43 7.61 -0.67
CA GLU A 105 -11.35 8.88 0.07
C GLU A 105 -10.05 9.67 -0.19
N GLU A 106 -9.29 9.29 -1.23
CA GLU A 106 -8.03 9.94 -1.65
C GLU A 106 -8.28 10.96 -2.78
N GLN A 107 -9.36 11.75 -2.66
CA GLN A 107 -9.77 12.72 -3.67
C GLN A 107 -8.70 13.79 -3.93
N ALA A 108 -7.94 14.16 -2.90
CA ALA A 108 -6.86 15.14 -3.04
C ALA A 108 -5.78 14.65 -4.02
N VAL A 109 -5.40 13.37 -3.92
CA VAL A 109 -4.41 12.75 -4.83
C VAL A 109 -5.02 12.47 -6.19
N ALA A 110 -6.29 12.08 -6.25
CA ALA A 110 -7.02 11.87 -7.52
C ALA A 110 -7.14 13.14 -8.38
N ASN A 111 -7.11 14.31 -7.78
CA ASN A 111 -7.18 15.60 -8.48
C ASN A 111 -5.81 16.18 -8.89
N LEU A 112 -4.71 15.50 -8.56
CA LEU A 112 -3.39 15.89 -9.02
C LEU A 112 -3.29 15.74 -10.54
N THR A 113 -2.55 16.63 -11.18
CA THR A 113 -2.46 16.69 -12.65
C THR A 113 -1.07 16.41 -13.19
N THR A 114 -0.09 16.16 -12.32
CA THR A 114 1.27 15.85 -12.75
C THR A 114 1.72 14.51 -12.19
N THR A 115 2.43 13.76 -13.01
CA THR A 115 3.02 12.47 -12.64
C THR A 115 3.95 12.59 -11.43
N ALA A 116 4.72 13.66 -11.35
CA ALA A 116 5.63 13.92 -10.23
C ALA A 116 4.91 14.07 -8.89
N GLN A 117 3.77 14.76 -8.88
CA GLN A 117 2.97 14.94 -7.67
C GLN A 117 2.36 13.62 -7.19
N ILE A 118 1.81 12.82 -8.10
CA ILE A 118 1.24 11.50 -7.76
C ILE A 118 2.33 10.56 -7.25
N ALA A 119 3.46 10.49 -7.96
CA ALA A 119 4.58 9.64 -7.57
C ALA A 119 5.12 9.99 -6.17
N GLY A 120 5.09 11.28 -5.81
CA GLY A 120 5.47 11.80 -4.50
C GLY A 120 4.42 11.64 -3.40
N SER A 121 3.20 11.19 -3.72
CA SER A 121 2.09 11.09 -2.77
C SER A 121 1.93 9.64 -2.27
N PRO A 122 2.24 9.33 -0.99
CA PRO A 122 2.05 8.00 -0.44
C PRO A 122 0.57 7.71 -0.17
N ILE A 123 0.04 6.63 -0.69
CA ILE A 123 -1.30 6.14 -0.37
C ILE A 123 -1.18 5.05 0.69
N ALA A 124 -1.58 5.35 1.92
CA ALA A 124 -1.42 4.46 3.08
C ALA A 124 -2.09 3.08 2.88
N LEU A 125 -3.17 3.04 2.11
CA LEU A 125 -3.89 1.81 1.80
C LEU A 125 -3.07 0.82 0.98
N TYR A 126 -2.17 1.30 0.12
CA TYR A 126 -1.39 0.47 -0.80
C TYR A 126 -0.16 -0.20 -0.17
N PHE A 127 0.08 0.01 1.12
CA PHE A 127 1.15 -0.65 1.85
C PHE A 127 0.62 -1.73 2.78
N CYS A 128 1.20 -2.93 2.70
CA CYS A 128 0.87 -4.04 3.60
C CYS A 128 1.82 -4.04 4.81
N PRO A 129 1.34 -3.80 6.05
CA PRO A 129 2.18 -3.72 7.24
C PRO A 129 2.84 -5.04 7.64
N SER A 130 2.37 -6.17 7.09
CA SER A 130 3.01 -7.48 7.28
C SER A 130 4.17 -7.70 6.31
N ARG A 131 4.24 -6.95 5.20
CA ARG A 131 5.29 -7.10 4.19
C ARG A 131 6.48 -6.20 4.49
N ARG A 132 6.23 -4.89 4.64
CA ARG A 132 7.28 -3.87 4.89
C ARG A 132 6.65 -2.56 5.36
N ALA A 133 7.49 -1.68 5.90
CA ALA A 133 7.12 -0.28 6.09
C ALA A 133 6.92 0.42 4.73
N PRO A 134 6.14 1.52 4.68
CA PRO A 134 6.05 2.35 3.48
C PRO A 134 7.44 2.71 2.95
N THR A 135 7.69 2.41 1.68
CA THR A 135 9.01 2.54 1.07
C THR A 135 8.89 3.34 -0.22
N SER A 136 9.80 4.26 -0.41
CA SER A 136 9.94 5.02 -1.65
C SER A 136 11.27 4.70 -2.34
N ARG A 137 11.35 4.96 -3.63
CA ARG A 137 12.57 4.91 -4.44
C ARG A 137 12.77 6.27 -5.09
N SER A 138 14.00 6.76 -5.08
CA SER A 138 14.40 7.94 -5.85
C SER A 138 14.97 7.52 -7.21
N SER A 139 14.52 8.15 -8.28
CA SER A 139 15.04 7.95 -9.63
C SER A 139 14.96 9.29 -10.38
N GLY A 140 16.08 9.73 -10.99
CA GLY A 140 16.13 11.01 -11.68
C GLY A 140 15.77 12.25 -10.86
N GLY A 141 16.04 12.23 -9.55
CA GLY A 141 15.67 13.30 -8.61
C GLY A 141 14.19 13.30 -8.18
N GLN A 142 13.38 12.40 -8.73
CA GLN A 142 11.98 12.22 -8.38
C GLN A 142 11.82 11.08 -7.37
N GLN A 143 10.96 11.26 -6.37
CA GLN A 143 10.60 10.24 -5.39
C GLN A 143 9.36 9.49 -5.88
N TYR A 144 9.42 8.15 -5.85
CA TYR A 144 8.33 7.26 -6.22
C TYR A 144 7.95 6.40 -5.02
N TRP A 145 6.72 6.50 -4.57
CA TRP A 145 6.20 5.60 -3.54
C TRP A 145 5.80 4.27 -4.16
N MET A 146 6.32 3.20 -3.56
CA MET A 146 6.05 1.83 -4.02
C MET A 146 4.72 1.36 -3.44
N MET A 147 4.03 0.48 -4.17
CA MET A 147 2.83 -0.20 -3.67
C MET A 147 3.09 -1.69 -3.48
N ASP A 148 2.35 -2.32 -2.58
CA ASP A 148 2.52 -3.75 -2.26
C ASP A 148 1.48 -4.64 -2.95
N TYR A 149 0.44 -4.06 -3.55
CA TYR A 149 -0.62 -4.77 -4.24
C TYR A 149 -0.48 -4.60 -5.75
N ALA A 150 -0.71 -5.68 -6.48
CA ALA A 150 -0.68 -5.69 -7.94
C ALA A 150 -1.92 -6.41 -8.47
N SER A 151 -2.41 -6.00 -9.64
CA SER A 151 -3.43 -6.75 -10.36
C SER A 151 -2.82 -7.99 -11.01
N VAL A 152 -3.57 -9.08 -11.02
CA VAL A 152 -3.24 -10.22 -11.85
C VAL A 152 -3.65 -9.88 -13.28
N GLN A 153 -2.67 -9.88 -14.19
CA GLN A 153 -2.95 -9.78 -15.62
C GLN A 153 -2.84 -11.18 -16.23
N PRO A 154 -3.73 -11.55 -17.15
CA PRO A 154 -3.54 -12.78 -17.91
C PRO A 154 -2.20 -12.67 -18.66
N GLY A 155 -1.29 -13.58 -18.35
CA GLY A 155 -0.03 -13.67 -19.09
C GLY A 155 -0.28 -14.02 -20.54
N PRO A 156 0.64 -13.71 -21.46
CA PRO A 156 0.54 -14.17 -22.83
C PRO A 156 0.49 -15.69 -22.83
N SER A 157 -0.43 -16.27 -23.59
CA SER A 157 -0.43 -17.70 -23.87
C SER A 157 0.92 -18.11 -24.44
N ARG A 158 1.43 -19.31 -24.07
CA ARG A 158 2.71 -19.82 -24.56
C ARG A 158 2.79 -19.64 -26.08
N GLY A 159 3.75 -18.81 -26.57
CA GLY A 159 3.96 -18.52 -27.98
C GLY A 159 3.57 -17.12 -28.45
N GLN A 160 2.94 -16.30 -27.61
CA GLN A 160 2.74 -14.87 -27.91
C GLN A 160 3.92 -14.04 -27.37
N ALA A 161 4.36 -13.05 -28.14
CA ALA A 161 5.32 -12.06 -27.70
C ALA A 161 4.93 -11.49 -26.34
N ASN A 162 5.91 -11.26 -25.46
CA ASN A 162 5.68 -10.68 -24.16
C ASN A 162 4.77 -9.46 -24.31
N LEU A 163 3.81 -9.29 -23.41
CA LEU A 163 2.98 -8.06 -23.36
C LEU A 163 3.85 -6.80 -23.48
N TYR A 164 5.07 -6.85 -22.95
CA TYR A 164 6.09 -5.82 -23.09
C TYR A 164 6.46 -5.53 -24.56
N ASP A 165 6.58 -6.54 -25.41
CA ASP A 165 6.87 -6.38 -26.83
C ASP A 165 5.64 -5.89 -27.62
N LEU A 166 4.44 -6.24 -27.18
CA LEU A 166 3.19 -5.70 -27.73
C LEU A 166 3.02 -4.22 -27.34
N TYR A 167 3.36 -3.85 -26.12
CA TYR A 167 3.30 -2.46 -25.63
C TYR A 167 4.36 -1.56 -26.29
N THR A 168 5.54 -2.07 -26.58
CA THR A 168 6.60 -1.28 -27.26
C THR A 168 6.38 -1.16 -28.77
N ARG A 169 5.53 -2.01 -29.36
CA ARG A 169 5.19 -1.99 -30.80
C ARG A 169 3.86 -1.32 -31.12
N SER A 170 2.91 -1.24 -30.17
CA SER A 170 1.68 -0.47 -30.37
C SER A 170 2.00 1.00 -30.16
N VAL A 171 1.85 1.78 -31.22
CA VAL A 171 1.85 3.25 -31.15
C VAL A 171 0.92 3.66 -30.04
N SER A 172 1.47 4.30 -28.99
CA SER A 172 0.64 4.85 -27.92
C SER A 172 -0.39 5.78 -28.54
N PRO A 173 -1.69 5.57 -28.32
CA PRO A 173 -2.67 6.48 -28.88
C PRO A 173 -2.39 7.89 -28.34
N THR A 174 -2.27 8.84 -29.22
CA THR A 174 -2.11 10.23 -28.82
C THR A 174 -3.40 10.73 -28.13
N PRO A 175 -3.32 11.70 -27.22
CA PRO A 175 -4.53 12.25 -26.56
C PRO A 175 -5.64 12.69 -27.53
N SER A 176 -5.31 12.99 -28.79
CA SER A 176 -6.24 13.31 -29.87
C SER A 176 -7.02 12.09 -30.39
N GLU A 177 -6.50 10.88 -30.19
CA GLU A 177 -7.16 9.63 -30.62
C GLU A 177 -8.11 9.06 -29.53
N LEU A 178 -8.04 9.60 -28.30
CA LEU A 178 -8.90 9.26 -27.18
C LEU A 178 -10.10 10.21 -27.02
N ALA A 179 -10.16 11.29 -27.80
CA ALA A 179 -11.27 12.23 -27.84
C ALA A 179 -12.34 11.75 -28.81
#